data_67021fb6d4f89121eb97908e94b38558
#
_entry.id   67021fb6d4f89121eb97908e94b38558
#
_cell.length_a   1.000
_cell.length_b   1.000
_cell.length_c   1.000
_cell.angle_alpha   90.00
_cell.angle_beta   90.00
_cell.angle_gamma   90.00
#
_symmetry.space_group_name_H-M   'P 1'
#
loop_
_entity.id
_entity.type
_entity.pdbx_description
1 polymer ?
#
loop_
_entity_poly.entity_id
_entity_poly.type
_entity_poly.pdbx_seq_one_letter_code
_entity_poly.pdbx_strand_id
1 'polypeptide(L)'
;MFKFLEPNKIFLITSKAPKYVFFIFIVVLSIGLVEALFISPEDYIQSHSVRIMYVHVPSAWISLGIFSLIAILSIGSFIFKNKNFSLIAKSLAPSGFVFNIIALVTGSIWGKPTWGTWWAWDARITSMLILVLFYSMYILAWRIFDKKEQVIKITSIIAILGAINVPIIKFSVDWWSTLHQNSSVNLLSETSIHPSMLVPLLIMTAAFSLFSLLIFLMKYNTELIKIKNKGLDRL
;
A
#
# COMPACT_ATOMS: atom_id res chain seq x y z
N MET A 1 7.59 26.40 12.03
CA MET A 1 7.65 26.34 10.59
C MET A 1 6.52 25.55 9.94
N PHE A 2 5.75 24.73 10.62
CA PHE A 2 4.63 23.94 10.03
C PHE A 2 3.30 24.24 10.72
N LYS A 3 2.85 25.50 10.77
CA LYS A 3 1.54 25.91 11.31
C LYS A 3 0.34 25.23 10.62
N PHE A 4 0.51 24.73 9.39
CA PHE A 4 -0.51 23.99 8.65
C PHE A 4 -0.70 22.54 9.19
N LEU A 5 0.24 22.00 9.96
CA LEU A 5 0.20 20.67 10.54
C LEU A 5 -0.31 20.65 12.00
N GLU A 6 -1.00 21.68 12.43
CA GLU A 6 -1.67 21.70 13.73
C GLU A 6 -2.80 20.66 13.76
N PRO A 7 -2.81 19.73 14.73
CA PRO A 7 -3.77 18.62 14.77
C PRO A 7 -5.24 19.04 14.66
N ASN A 8 -5.61 20.14 15.28
CA ASN A 8 -7.01 20.63 15.26
C ASN A 8 -7.43 21.12 13.86
N LYS A 9 -6.57 21.83 13.14
CA LYS A 9 -6.85 22.32 11.77
C LYS A 9 -6.97 21.15 10.80
N ILE A 10 -6.04 20.20 10.88
CA ILE A 10 -6.07 19.00 10.05
C ILE A 10 -7.35 18.22 10.33
N PHE A 11 -7.73 18.01 11.58
CA PHE A 11 -8.93 17.27 11.95
C PHE A 11 -10.20 17.90 11.37
N LEU A 12 -10.33 19.22 11.35
CA LEU A 12 -11.47 19.90 10.74
C LEU A 12 -11.63 19.57 9.24
N ILE A 13 -10.52 19.45 8.53
CA ILE A 13 -10.50 19.12 7.11
C ILE A 13 -10.73 17.62 6.90
N THR A 14 -10.03 16.78 7.65
CA THR A 14 -10.01 15.32 7.43
C THR A 14 -11.21 14.60 8.00
N SER A 15 -11.94 15.19 8.99
CA SER A 15 -13.08 14.54 9.65
C SER A 15 -14.27 14.28 8.73
N LYS A 16 -14.52 15.16 7.77
CA LYS A 16 -15.61 15.04 6.79
C LYS A 16 -15.23 14.28 5.54
N ALA A 17 -13.94 14.21 5.20
CA ALA A 17 -13.43 13.62 3.98
C ALA A 17 -13.78 12.11 3.80
N PRO A 18 -13.80 11.24 4.83
CA PRO A 18 -14.10 9.83 4.66
C PRO A 18 -15.43 9.55 3.98
N LYS A 19 -16.48 10.33 4.29
CA LYS A 19 -17.80 10.16 3.68
C LYS A 19 -17.76 10.35 2.16
N TYR A 20 -17.09 11.38 1.68
CA TYR A 20 -16.99 11.69 0.25
C TYR A 20 -16.07 10.69 -0.46
N VAL A 21 -14.94 10.37 0.15
CA VAL A 21 -14.00 9.37 -0.39
C VAL A 21 -14.66 8.00 -0.51
N PHE A 22 -15.48 7.60 0.49
CA PHE A 22 -16.23 6.35 0.44
C PHE A 22 -17.21 6.31 -0.73
N PHE A 23 -17.97 7.38 -0.95
CA PHE A 23 -18.92 7.42 -2.07
C PHE A 23 -18.20 7.31 -3.42
N ILE A 24 -17.13 8.10 -3.62
CA ILE A 24 -16.32 8.04 -4.84
C ILE A 24 -15.69 6.66 -5.02
N PHE A 25 -15.17 6.06 -3.94
CA PHE A 25 -14.62 4.71 -3.95
C PHE A 25 -15.63 3.68 -4.45
N ILE A 26 -16.86 3.69 -3.93
CA ILE A 26 -17.90 2.73 -4.34
C ILE A 26 -18.21 2.87 -5.83
N VAL A 27 -18.36 4.11 -6.32
CA VAL A 27 -18.62 4.34 -7.75
C VAL A 27 -17.48 3.83 -8.63
N VAL A 28 -16.24 4.21 -8.32
CA VAL A 28 -15.07 3.81 -9.10
C VAL A 28 -14.84 2.30 -9.03
N LEU A 29 -15.03 1.69 -7.86
CA LEU A 29 -14.93 0.23 -7.69
C LEU A 29 -15.97 -0.50 -8.53
N SER A 30 -17.25 -0.02 -8.52
CA SER A 30 -18.30 -0.67 -9.30
C SER A 30 -18.00 -0.64 -10.80
N ILE A 31 -17.54 0.51 -11.31
CA ILE A 31 -17.09 0.63 -12.71
C ILE A 31 -15.91 -0.31 -12.98
N GLY A 32 -14.90 -0.29 -12.10
CA GLY A 32 -13.71 -1.13 -12.24
C GLY A 32 -14.02 -2.63 -12.24
N LEU A 33 -14.95 -3.08 -11.40
CA LEU A 33 -15.38 -4.48 -11.36
C LEU A 33 -16.13 -4.89 -12.65
N VAL A 34 -17.00 -4.04 -13.15
CA VAL A 34 -17.70 -4.32 -14.43
C VAL A 34 -16.69 -4.41 -15.58
N GLU A 35 -15.79 -3.45 -15.68
CA GLU A 35 -14.73 -3.42 -16.69
C GLU A 35 -13.81 -4.64 -16.58
N ALA A 36 -13.34 -4.96 -15.38
CA ALA A 36 -12.38 -6.05 -15.15
C ALA A 36 -12.98 -7.45 -15.36
N LEU A 37 -14.24 -7.67 -14.95
CA LEU A 37 -14.83 -9.00 -14.93
C LEU A 37 -15.68 -9.33 -16.16
N PHE A 38 -16.28 -8.32 -16.81
CA PHE A 38 -17.25 -8.54 -17.89
C PHE A 38 -16.81 -7.95 -19.23
N ILE A 39 -16.11 -6.81 -19.25
CA ILE A 39 -15.75 -6.10 -20.49
C ILE A 39 -14.34 -6.46 -20.96
N SER A 40 -13.38 -6.57 -20.02
CA SER A 40 -12.00 -6.91 -20.37
C SER A 40 -11.90 -8.24 -21.12
N PRO A 41 -11.14 -8.28 -22.23
CA PRO A 41 -10.94 -9.51 -23.00
C PRO A 41 -10.19 -10.56 -22.19
N GLU A 42 -10.28 -11.80 -22.62
CA GLU A 42 -9.44 -12.89 -22.15
C GLU A 42 -8.03 -12.76 -22.76
N ASP A 43 -7.04 -13.22 -22.02
CA ASP A 43 -5.68 -13.39 -22.54
C ASP A 43 -5.58 -14.70 -23.32
N TYR A 44 -4.89 -14.69 -24.45
CA TYR A 44 -4.81 -15.86 -25.32
C TYR A 44 -4.00 -17.02 -24.74
N ILE A 45 -3.09 -16.77 -23.76
CA ILE A 45 -2.32 -17.79 -23.03
C ILE A 45 -2.99 -18.15 -21.72
N GLN A 46 -3.37 -17.11 -20.94
CA GLN A 46 -3.83 -17.24 -19.55
C GLN A 46 -5.36 -17.35 -19.44
N SER A 47 -6.09 -17.18 -20.54
CA SER A 47 -7.55 -17.19 -20.58
C SER A 47 -8.15 -16.28 -19.49
N HIS A 48 -9.17 -16.72 -18.78
CA HIS A 48 -9.82 -15.95 -17.70
C HIS A 48 -8.93 -15.68 -16.47
N SER A 49 -7.86 -16.45 -16.25
CA SER A 49 -7.01 -16.26 -15.07
C SER A 49 -6.28 -14.91 -15.06
N VAL A 50 -6.11 -14.28 -16.22
CA VAL A 50 -5.57 -12.91 -16.34
C VAL A 50 -6.36 -11.88 -15.53
N ARG A 51 -7.65 -12.11 -15.26
CA ARG A 51 -8.49 -11.18 -14.47
C ARG A 51 -8.03 -11.02 -13.04
N ILE A 52 -7.24 -11.96 -12.50
CA ILE A 52 -6.59 -11.83 -11.20
C ILE A 52 -5.64 -10.62 -11.18
N MET A 53 -5.07 -10.25 -12.32
CA MET A 53 -4.22 -9.06 -12.49
C MET A 53 -4.86 -7.78 -11.94
N TYR A 54 -6.17 -7.61 -12.13
CA TYR A 54 -6.90 -6.40 -11.72
C TYR A 54 -7.03 -6.23 -10.20
N VAL A 55 -6.74 -7.27 -9.44
CA VAL A 55 -6.63 -7.21 -7.97
C VAL A 55 -5.17 -7.29 -7.52
N HIS A 56 -4.40 -8.19 -8.12
CA HIS A 56 -3.01 -8.46 -7.74
C HIS A 56 -2.10 -7.24 -7.96
N VAL A 57 -2.09 -6.71 -9.20
CA VAL A 57 -1.15 -5.64 -9.58
C VAL A 57 -1.43 -4.33 -8.81
N PRO A 58 -2.68 -3.83 -8.71
CA PRO A 58 -2.97 -2.67 -7.88
C PRO A 58 -2.58 -2.87 -6.41
N SER A 59 -2.83 -4.06 -5.86
CA SER A 59 -2.46 -4.36 -4.46
C SER A 59 -0.95 -4.32 -4.25
N ALA A 60 -0.17 -4.88 -5.17
CA ALA A 60 1.28 -4.83 -5.12
C ALA A 60 1.81 -3.39 -5.22
N TRP A 61 1.31 -2.60 -6.17
CA TRP A 61 1.73 -1.20 -6.35
C TRP A 61 1.43 -0.34 -5.12
N ILE A 62 0.22 -0.47 -4.57
CA ILE A 62 -0.20 0.30 -3.39
C ILE A 62 0.63 -0.10 -2.17
N SER A 63 0.85 -1.39 -1.96
CA SER A 63 1.67 -1.86 -0.84
C SER A 63 3.10 -1.30 -0.92
N LEU A 64 3.76 -1.42 -2.07
CA LEU A 64 5.11 -0.88 -2.29
C LEU A 64 5.16 0.65 -2.12
N GLY A 65 4.17 1.36 -2.71
CA GLY A 65 4.06 2.81 -2.61
C GLY A 65 3.86 3.29 -1.17
N ILE A 66 2.98 2.62 -0.42
CA ILE A 66 2.75 2.95 0.99
C ILE A 66 4.00 2.70 1.82
N PHE A 67 4.70 1.57 1.64
CA PHE A 67 5.92 1.32 2.41
C PHE A 67 7.01 2.34 2.12
N SER A 68 7.18 2.71 0.85
CA SER A 68 8.08 3.79 0.44
C SER A 68 7.72 5.13 1.09
N LEU A 69 6.43 5.46 1.13
CA LEU A 69 5.93 6.66 1.79
C LEU A 69 6.15 6.62 3.32
N ILE A 70 5.94 5.48 3.96
CA ILE A 70 6.25 5.28 5.39
C ILE A 70 7.73 5.54 5.66
N ALA A 71 8.63 5.04 4.80
CA ALA A 71 10.06 5.27 4.95
C ALA A 71 10.44 6.76 4.79
N ILE A 72 9.90 7.42 3.77
CA ILE A 72 10.11 8.87 3.52
C ILE A 72 9.62 9.68 4.72
N LEU A 73 8.42 9.40 5.22
CA LEU A 73 7.85 10.07 6.39
C LEU A 73 8.66 9.81 7.67
N SER A 74 9.21 8.60 7.80
CA SER A 74 10.06 8.23 8.94
C SER A 74 11.39 9.00 8.91
N ILE A 75 12.01 9.12 7.74
CA ILE A 75 13.21 9.97 7.53
C ILE A 75 12.85 11.44 7.83
N GLY A 76 11.74 11.92 7.29
CA GLY A 76 11.26 13.28 7.54
C GLY A 76 10.99 13.55 9.04
N SER A 77 10.43 12.58 9.76
CA SER A 77 10.23 12.68 11.21
C SER A 77 11.55 12.83 11.97
N PHE A 78 12.59 12.13 11.52
CA PHE A 78 13.91 12.16 12.13
C PHE A 78 14.61 13.50 11.87
N ILE A 79 14.59 13.98 10.63
CA ILE A 79 15.27 15.23 10.20
C ILE A 79 14.56 16.45 10.79
N PHE A 80 13.25 16.55 10.62
CA PHE A 80 12.48 17.74 11.01
C PHE A 80 11.95 17.69 12.44
N LYS A 81 12.20 16.60 13.19
CA LYS A 81 11.71 16.34 14.55
C LYS A 81 10.19 16.56 14.69
N ASN A 82 9.45 16.34 13.61
CA ASN A 82 8.00 16.54 13.56
C ASN A 82 7.27 15.20 13.76
N LYS A 83 6.65 15.05 14.94
CA LYS A 83 5.93 13.84 15.35
C LYS A 83 4.71 13.53 14.46
N ASN A 84 4.21 14.50 13.68
CA ASN A 84 3.07 14.29 12.79
C ASN A 84 3.41 13.39 11.60
N PHE A 85 4.63 13.45 11.08
CA PHE A 85 5.09 12.52 10.04
C PHE A 85 4.99 11.05 10.50
N SER A 86 5.42 10.76 11.74
CA SER A 86 5.30 9.41 12.30
C SER A 86 3.84 9.00 12.52
N LEU A 87 2.95 9.94 12.82
CA LEU A 87 1.52 9.67 12.99
C LEU A 87 0.85 9.33 11.64
N ILE A 88 1.21 10.04 10.58
CA ILE A 88 0.77 9.75 9.22
C ILE A 88 1.28 8.36 8.79
N ALA A 89 2.57 8.09 8.97
CA ALA A 89 3.18 6.80 8.66
C ALA A 89 2.52 5.63 9.41
N LYS A 90 2.26 5.80 10.72
CA LYS A 90 1.50 4.85 11.54
C LYS A 90 0.11 4.56 10.96
N SER A 91 -0.57 5.60 10.47
CA SER A 91 -1.94 5.50 9.99
C SER A 91 -2.03 4.85 8.60
N LEU A 92 -0.98 4.91 7.80
CA LEU A 92 -0.84 4.26 6.50
C LEU A 92 -0.52 2.76 6.60
N ALA A 93 0.25 2.34 7.60
CA ALA A 93 0.80 1.00 7.70
C ALA A 93 -0.24 -0.14 7.63
N PRO A 94 -1.44 -0.05 8.27
CA PRO A 94 -2.43 -1.13 8.20
C PRO A 94 -2.95 -1.39 6.78
N SER A 95 -3.21 -0.35 5.99
CA SER A 95 -3.68 -0.53 4.60
C SER A 95 -2.58 -1.13 3.72
N GLY A 96 -1.34 -0.65 3.83
CA GLY A 96 -0.22 -1.21 3.09
C GLY A 96 0.04 -2.68 3.42
N PHE A 97 -0.06 -3.06 4.69
CA PHE A 97 0.04 -4.45 5.14
C PHE A 97 -1.04 -5.34 4.51
N VAL A 98 -2.30 -4.92 4.54
CA VAL A 98 -3.41 -5.68 3.96
C VAL A 98 -3.23 -5.85 2.45
N PHE A 99 -2.86 -4.79 1.73
CA PHE A 99 -2.59 -4.88 0.30
C PHE A 99 -1.39 -5.78 -0.03
N ASN A 100 -0.38 -5.84 0.84
CA ASN A 100 0.72 -6.79 0.66
C ASN A 100 0.24 -8.25 0.78
N ILE A 101 -0.60 -8.55 1.78
CA ILE A 101 -1.21 -9.89 1.94
C ILE A 101 -2.09 -10.23 0.72
N ILE A 102 -2.93 -9.30 0.26
CA ILE A 102 -3.77 -9.51 -0.93
C ILE A 102 -2.88 -9.81 -2.15
N ALA A 103 -1.79 -9.07 -2.35
CA ALA A 103 -0.87 -9.30 -3.44
C ALA A 103 -0.24 -10.71 -3.36
N LEU A 104 0.23 -11.16 -2.19
CA LEU A 104 0.78 -12.50 -2.04
C LEU A 104 -0.26 -13.60 -2.29
N VAL A 105 -1.45 -13.48 -1.71
CA VAL A 105 -2.53 -14.46 -1.87
C VAL A 105 -2.99 -14.54 -3.32
N THR A 106 -3.27 -13.40 -3.95
CA THR A 106 -3.70 -13.38 -5.36
C THR A 106 -2.60 -13.80 -6.32
N GLY A 107 -1.33 -13.48 -5.99
CA GLY A 107 -0.17 -13.96 -6.74
C GLY A 107 -0.03 -15.49 -6.66
N SER A 108 -0.25 -16.08 -5.50
CA SER A 108 -0.27 -17.54 -5.30
C SER A 108 -1.41 -18.20 -6.11
N ILE A 109 -2.61 -17.63 -6.08
CA ILE A 109 -3.76 -18.13 -6.85
C ILE A 109 -3.49 -18.02 -8.35
N TRP A 110 -2.90 -16.93 -8.81
CA TRP A 110 -2.55 -16.71 -10.21
C TRP A 110 -1.37 -17.58 -10.67
N GLY A 111 -0.42 -17.83 -9.77
CA GLY A 111 0.75 -18.68 -10.04
C GLY A 111 0.37 -20.14 -10.33
N LYS A 112 -0.70 -20.67 -9.70
CA LYS A 112 -1.09 -22.07 -9.91
C LYS A 112 -1.44 -22.41 -11.36
N PRO A 113 -2.32 -21.69 -12.08
CA PRO A 113 -2.58 -21.94 -13.50
C PRO A 113 -1.41 -21.51 -14.40
N THR A 114 -0.61 -20.52 -14.02
CA THR A 114 0.44 -19.94 -14.87
C THR A 114 1.75 -20.73 -14.78
N TRP A 115 2.16 -21.16 -13.60
CA TRP A 115 3.45 -21.80 -13.31
C TRP A 115 3.33 -23.22 -12.77
N GLY A 116 2.11 -23.74 -12.56
CA GLY A 116 1.85 -25.06 -12.01
C GLY A 116 2.03 -25.17 -10.49
N THR A 117 2.43 -24.12 -9.81
CA THR A 117 2.66 -24.12 -8.36
C THR A 117 1.96 -22.94 -7.66
N TRP A 118 1.58 -23.15 -6.41
CA TRP A 118 1.02 -22.09 -5.54
C TRP A 118 2.10 -21.16 -5.01
N TRP A 119 3.35 -21.63 -4.90
CA TRP A 119 4.45 -20.90 -4.31
C TRP A 119 5.77 -21.28 -4.96
N ALA A 120 6.59 -20.31 -5.24
CA ALA A 120 7.98 -20.49 -5.64
C ALA A 120 8.86 -19.58 -4.77
N TRP A 121 10.00 -20.11 -4.35
CA TRP A 121 10.99 -19.34 -3.59
C TRP A 121 11.88 -18.53 -4.52
N ASP A 122 11.27 -17.74 -5.39
CA ASP A 122 11.99 -16.79 -6.23
C ASP A 122 12.24 -15.45 -5.52
N ALA A 123 13.07 -14.61 -6.10
CA ALA A 123 13.48 -13.36 -5.49
C ALA A 123 12.28 -12.40 -5.27
N ARG A 124 11.29 -12.36 -6.18
CA ARG A 124 10.14 -11.45 -6.09
C ARG A 124 9.17 -11.88 -5.01
N ILE A 125 8.76 -13.14 -4.98
CA ILE A 125 7.80 -13.66 -4.00
C ILE A 125 8.41 -13.61 -2.60
N THR A 126 9.68 -14.04 -2.47
CA THR A 126 10.39 -14.04 -1.18
C THR A 126 10.56 -12.61 -0.64
N SER A 127 10.95 -11.66 -1.46
CA SER A 127 11.10 -10.27 -1.01
C SER A 127 9.75 -9.60 -0.68
N MET A 128 8.66 -9.96 -1.36
CA MET A 128 7.31 -9.53 -0.97
C MET A 128 6.89 -10.12 0.39
N LEU A 129 7.24 -11.38 0.68
CA LEU A 129 7.02 -11.98 2.01
C LEU A 129 7.86 -11.25 3.10
N ILE A 130 9.10 -10.91 2.81
CA ILE A 130 9.94 -10.11 3.70
C ILE A 130 9.29 -8.75 3.98
N LEU A 131 8.64 -8.13 2.99
CA LEU A 131 7.91 -6.87 3.18
C LEU A 131 6.72 -7.03 4.15
N VAL A 132 6.02 -8.18 4.14
CA VAL A 132 4.98 -8.51 5.15
C VAL A 132 5.58 -8.48 6.56
N LEU A 133 6.78 -9.05 6.73
CA LEU A 133 7.46 -9.05 8.03
C LEU A 133 7.82 -7.62 8.48
N PHE A 134 8.33 -6.77 7.57
CA PHE A 134 8.60 -5.37 7.89
C PHE A 134 7.34 -4.59 8.28
N TYR A 135 6.23 -4.76 7.57
CA TYR A 135 4.94 -4.18 7.95
C TYR A 135 4.48 -4.68 9.33
N SER A 136 4.59 -5.98 9.57
CA SER A 136 4.21 -6.61 10.85
C SER A 136 5.03 -6.04 12.00
N MET A 137 6.36 -6.00 11.87
CA MET A 137 7.26 -5.41 12.87
C MET A 137 6.94 -3.93 13.12
N TYR A 138 6.69 -3.17 12.04
CA TYR A 138 6.33 -1.75 12.15
C TYR A 138 5.04 -1.54 12.96
N ILE A 139 3.99 -2.30 12.65
CA ILE A 139 2.69 -2.21 13.33
C ILE A 139 2.79 -2.69 14.77
N LEU A 140 3.50 -3.79 15.02
CA LEU A 140 3.71 -4.34 16.36
C LEU A 140 4.50 -3.40 17.26
N ALA A 141 5.53 -2.73 16.74
CA ALA A 141 6.29 -1.77 17.50
C ALA A 141 5.42 -0.66 18.10
N TRP A 142 4.40 -0.18 17.37
CA TRP A 142 3.43 0.80 17.88
C TRP A 142 2.51 0.26 19.00
N ARG A 143 2.43 -1.06 19.16
CA ARG A 143 1.62 -1.71 20.22
C ARG A 143 2.43 -2.09 21.45
N ILE A 144 3.72 -2.40 21.26
CA ILE A 144 4.59 -2.94 22.30
C ILE A 144 5.26 -1.82 23.11
N PHE A 145 5.67 -0.74 22.46
CA PHE A 145 6.42 0.31 23.11
C PHE A 145 5.53 1.48 23.56
N ASP A 146 5.53 1.79 24.86
CA ASP A 146 4.72 2.86 25.46
C ASP A 146 5.35 4.25 25.27
N LYS A 147 6.69 4.33 25.36
CA LYS A 147 7.41 5.60 25.25
C LYS A 147 7.41 6.11 23.81
N LYS A 148 6.71 7.23 23.56
CA LYS A 148 6.49 7.79 22.21
C LYS A 148 7.81 8.04 21.44
N GLU A 149 8.86 8.49 22.11
CA GLU A 149 10.15 8.75 21.44
C GLU A 149 10.86 7.46 21.04
N GLN A 150 10.78 6.44 21.90
CA GLN A 150 11.36 5.14 21.64
C GLN A 150 10.66 4.46 20.45
N VAL A 151 9.32 4.45 20.42
CA VAL A 151 8.57 3.83 19.31
C VAL A 151 8.82 4.54 17.99
N ILE A 152 8.88 5.87 17.98
CA ILE A 152 9.19 6.62 16.74
C ILE A 152 10.59 6.23 16.22
N LYS A 153 11.60 6.14 17.10
CA LYS A 153 12.96 5.75 16.71
C LYS A 153 12.98 4.32 16.13
N ILE A 154 12.37 3.37 16.82
CA ILE A 154 12.34 1.95 16.40
C ILE A 154 11.61 1.79 15.07
N THR A 155 10.41 2.38 14.94
CA THR A 155 9.62 2.29 13.71
C THR A 155 10.30 2.98 12.53
N SER A 156 11.03 4.07 12.77
CA SER A 156 11.82 4.71 11.72
C SER A 156 12.97 3.82 11.22
N ILE A 157 13.65 3.11 12.12
CA ILE A 157 14.71 2.16 11.75
C ILE A 157 14.10 1.01 10.92
N ILE A 158 12.99 0.43 11.39
CA ILE A 158 12.30 -0.65 10.66
C ILE A 158 11.88 -0.19 9.26
N ALA A 159 11.33 1.02 9.14
CA ALA A 159 10.88 1.58 7.86
C ALA A 159 12.06 1.82 6.89
N ILE A 160 13.18 2.35 7.38
CA ILE A 160 14.37 2.60 6.56
C ILE A 160 15.00 1.29 6.09
N LEU A 161 15.14 0.30 6.97
CA LEU A 161 15.66 -1.02 6.61
C LEU A 161 14.74 -1.73 5.61
N GLY A 162 13.42 -1.70 5.83
CA GLY A 162 12.47 -2.29 4.92
C GLY A 162 12.40 -1.56 3.56
N ALA A 163 12.73 -0.27 3.50
CA ALA A 163 12.81 0.46 2.24
C ALA A 163 13.91 -0.05 1.30
N ILE A 164 14.97 -0.66 1.84
CA ILE A 164 16.01 -1.31 1.04
C ILE A 164 15.42 -2.51 0.27
N ASN A 165 14.42 -3.18 0.84
CA ASN A 165 13.76 -4.32 0.21
C ASN A 165 12.85 -3.90 -0.98
N VAL A 166 12.37 -2.65 -1.03
CA VAL A 166 11.46 -2.18 -2.10
C VAL A 166 12.13 -2.20 -3.49
N PRO A 167 13.33 -1.66 -3.71
CA PRO A 167 14.05 -1.82 -4.97
C PRO A 167 14.33 -3.29 -5.32
N ILE A 168 14.63 -4.13 -4.33
CA ILE A 168 14.85 -5.57 -4.54
C ILE A 168 13.59 -6.20 -5.15
N ILE A 169 12.40 -5.91 -4.60
CA ILE A 169 11.13 -6.37 -5.18
C ILE A 169 10.95 -5.83 -6.60
N LYS A 170 11.15 -4.53 -6.82
CA LYS A 170 10.92 -3.87 -8.11
C LYS A 170 11.81 -4.44 -9.21
N PHE A 171 13.10 -4.61 -8.94
CA PHE A 171 14.09 -5.00 -9.92
C PHE A 171 14.47 -6.50 -9.86
N SER A 172 13.75 -7.29 -9.06
CA SER A 172 14.02 -8.73 -8.89
C SER A 172 14.02 -9.51 -10.21
N VAL A 173 13.16 -9.17 -11.16
CA VAL A 173 13.09 -9.84 -12.47
C VAL A 173 14.21 -9.43 -13.41
N ASP A 174 14.81 -8.27 -13.19
CA ASP A 174 15.93 -7.78 -13.99
C ASP A 174 17.27 -8.31 -13.46
N TRP A 175 17.35 -8.56 -12.13
CA TRP A 175 18.59 -8.97 -11.46
C TRP A 175 18.73 -10.48 -11.29
N TRP A 176 17.61 -11.22 -11.23
CA TRP A 176 17.59 -12.66 -11.01
C TRP A 176 16.62 -13.36 -11.95
N SER A 177 16.86 -14.64 -12.21
CA SER A 177 15.86 -15.50 -12.85
C SER A 177 14.68 -15.73 -11.91
N THR A 178 13.50 -15.27 -12.31
CA THR A 178 12.24 -15.45 -11.56
C THR A 178 11.17 -16.01 -12.49
N LEU A 179 10.12 -16.59 -11.90
CA LEU A 179 8.94 -17.01 -12.67
C LEU A 179 8.08 -15.84 -13.12
N HIS A 180 8.26 -14.65 -12.49
CA HIS A 180 7.52 -13.46 -12.85
C HIS A 180 7.99 -12.86 -14.18
N GLN A 181 7.04 -12.44 -15.00
CA GLN A 181 7.31 -11.65 -16.19
C GLN A 181 7.77 -10.23 -15.83
N ASN A 182 8.46 -9.59 -16.76
CA ASN A 182 8.83 -8.18 -16.65
C ASN A 182 7.57 -7.28 -16.54
N SER A 183 7.77 -6.06 -16.04
CA SER A 183 6.65 -5.12 -15.90
C SER A 183 6.03 -4.78 -17.24
N SER A 184 4.76 -5.13 -17.43
CA SER A 184 3.99 -4.79 -18.65
C SER A 184 3.56 -3.32 -18.68
N VAL A 185 3.60 -2.62 -17.54
CA VAL A 185 3.28 -1.19 -17.42
C VAL A 185 4.54 -0.44 -17.02
N ASN A 186 5.03 0.39 -17.93
CA ASN A 186 6.22 1.22 -17.72
C ASN A 186 5.84 2.70 -17.83
N LEU A 187 6.39 3.53 -16.95
CA LEU A 187 6.21 4.99 -16.98
C LEU A 187 7.17 5.70 -17.95
N LEU A 188 8.28 5.04 -18.31
CA LEU A 188 9.39 5.62 -19.09
C LEU A 188 9.57 4.98 -20.47
N SER A 189 8.82 3.94 -20.79
CA SER A 189 8.86 3.26 -22.09
C SER A 189 7.45 2.85 -22.50
N GLU A 190 7.30 2.37 -23.74
CA GLU A 190 6.02 1.85 -24.23
C GLU A 190 5.51 0.71 -23.34
N THR A 191 4.22 0.76 -23.01
CA THR A 191 3.54 -0.30 -22.26
C THR A 191 3.28 -1.47 -23.17
N SER A 192 3.60 -2.69 -22.72
CA SER A 192 3.33 -3.91 -23.50
C SER A 192 1.90 -4.46 -23.33
N ILE A 193 1.12 -3.87 -22.43
CA ILE A 193 -0.28 -4.27 -22.18
C ILE A 193 -1.22 -3.56 -23.16
N HIS A 194 -2.18 -4.33 -23.73
CA HIS A 194 -3.17 -3.75 -24.62
C HIS A 194 -4.10 -2.75 -23.89
N PRO A 195 -4.51 -1.64 -24.54
CA PRO A 195 -5.37 -0.62 -23.91
C PRO A 195 -6.65 -1.16 -23.29
N SER A 196 -7.30 -2.17 -23.89
CA SER A 196 -8.50 -2.81 -23.35
C SER A 196 -8.30 -3.52 -22.02
N MET A 197 -7.06 -3.87 -21.66
CA MET A 197 -6.69 -4.42 -20.36
C MET A 197 -6.08 -3.34 -19.43
N LEU A 198 -5.42 -2.33 -20.00
CA LEU A 198 -4.82 -1.25 -19.24
C LEU A 198 -5.87 -0.38 -18.55
N VAL A 199 -6.94 -0.03 -19.26
CA VAL A 199 -8.00 0.84 -18.73
C VAL A 199 -8.65 0.23 -17.47
N PRO A 200 -9.16 -1.02 -17.46
CA PRO A 200 -9.66 -1.66 -16.25
C PRO A 200 -8.62 -1.72 -15.13
N LEU A 201 -7.35 -1.99 -15.45
CA LEU A 201 -6.27 -2.02 -14.47
C LEU A 201 -6.08 -0.68 -13.76
N LEU A 202 -6.12 0.42 -14.52
CA LEU A 202 -5.97 1.77 -13.95
C LEU A 202 -7.20 2.17 -13.13
N ILE A 203 -8.41 1.81 -13.55
CA ILE A 203 -9.64 2.06 -12.79
C ILE A 203 -9.60 1.29 -11.46
N MET A 204 -9.21 0.02 -11.46
CA MET A 204 -9.06 -0.78 -10.25
C MET A 204 -7.93 -0.23 -9.35
N THR A 205 -6.85 0.28 -9.93
CA THR A 205 -5.78 0.94 -9.16
C THR A 205 -6.29 2.22 -8.49
N ALA A 206 -7.10 3.02 -9.19
CA ALA A 206 -7.74 4.20 -8.62
C ALA A 206 -8.73 3.83 -7.49
N ALA A 207 -9.55 2.79 -7.67
CA ALA A 207 -10.46 2.29 -6.64
C ALA A 207 -9.71 1.85 -5.37
N PHE A 208 -8.66 1.06 -5.51
CA PHE A 208 -7.85 0.58 -4.37
C PHE A 208 -7.07 1.71 -3.70
N SER A 209 -6.62 2.71 -4.46
CA SER A 209 -6.01 3.92 -3.92
C SER A 209 -7.00 4.73 -3.08
N LEU A 210 -8.25 4.87 -3.55
CA LEU A 210 -9.32 5.52 -2.79
C LEU A 210 -9.68 4.74 -1.52
N PHE A 211 -9.70 3.41 -1.59
CA PHE A 211 -9.91 2.58 -0.40
C PHE A 211 -8.77 2.75 0.61
N SER A 212 -7.54 2.75 0.15
CA SER A 212 -6.37 3.00 1.01
C SER A 212 -6.44 4.38 1.66
N LEU A 213 -6.81 5.42 0.89
CA LEU A 213 -7.01 6.77 1.38
C LEU A 213 -8.12 6.83 2.43
N LEU A 214 -9.22 6.14 2.22
CA LEU A 214 -10.33 6.05 3.16
C LEU A 214 -9.86 5.47 4.51
N ILE A 215 -9.19 4.32 4.48
CA ILE A 215 -8.66 3.66 5.69
C ILE A 215 -7.64 4.56 6.39
N PHE A 216 -6.75 5.20 5.63
CA PHE A 216 -5.79 6.16 6.16
C PHE A 216 -6.51 7.31 6.90
N LEU A 217 -7.48 7.96 6.27
CA LEU A 217 -8.21 9.09 6.87
C LEU A 217 -8.93 8.68 8.16
N MET A 218 -9.58 7.51 8.17
CA MET A 218 -10.25 6.99 9.36
C MET A 218 -9.25 6.72 10.50
N LYS A 219 -8.12 6.07 10.20
CA LYS A 219 -7.07 5.79 11.19
C LYS A 219 -6.41 7.06 11.71
N TYR A 220 -6.08 7.97 10.82
CA TYR A 220 -5.44 9.24 11.15
C TYR A 220 -6.36 10.10 12.05
N ASN A 221 -7.64 10.23 11.71
CA ASN A 221 -8.62 10.92 12.55
C ASN A 221 -8.75 10.28 13.93
N THR A 222 -8.74 8.94 14.01
CA THR A 222 -8.75 8.23 15.29
C THR A 222 -7.53 8.59 16.16
N GLU A 223 -6.35 8.68 15.57
CA GLU A 223 -5.13 9.06 16.30
C GLU A 223 -5.16 10.54 16.73
N LEU A 224 -5.71 11.43 15.90
CA LEU A 224 -5.89 12.85 16.27
C LEU A 224 -6.85 13.00 17.44
N ILE A 225 -7.98 12.26 17.47
CA ILE A 225 -8.93 12.25 18.58
C ILE A 225 -8.26 11.76 19.87
N LYS A 226 -7.46 10.68 19.82
CA LYS A 226 -6.71 10.18 20.98
C LYS A 226 -5.74 11.22 21.56
N ILE A 227 -5.10 12.00 20.68
CA ILE A 227 -4.19 13.07 21.13
C ILE A 227 -4.96 14.19 21.82
N LYS A 228 -6.11 14.58 21.24
CA LYS A 228 -6.98 15.62 21.81
C LYS A 228 -7.51 15.21 23.20
N ASN A 229 -8.02 13.98 23.34
CA ASN A 229 -8.56 13.50 24.60
C ASN A 229 -7.47 13.44 25.71
N LYS A 230 -6.28 12.92 25.38
CA LYS A 230 -5.13 12.93 26.33
C LYS A 230 -4.68 14.35 26.75
N GLY A 231 -4.96 15.36 25.94
CA GLY A 231 -4.74 16.77 26.30
C GLY A 231 -5.79 17.30 27.28
N LEU A 232 -7.05 16.85 27.15
CA LEU A 232 -8.15 17.21 28.04
C LEU A 232 -8.03 16.53 29.42
N ASP A 233 -7.53 15.29 29.48
CA ASP A 233 -7.32 14.55 30.73
C ASP A 233 -6.18 15.14 31.61
N ARG A 234 -5.46 16.15 31.11
CA ARG A 234 -4.36 16.84 31.82
C ARG A 234 -4.72 18.23 32.30
N LEU A 235 -5.92 18.69 32.05
CA LEU A 235 -6.51 19.94 32.55
C LEU A 235 -7.39 19.68 33.75
#